data_a231692ebf402004513ffa36dd001424
#
_entry.id   a231692ebf402004513ffa36dd001424
#
_cell.length_a   1.000
_cell.length_b   1.000
_cell.length_c   1.000
_cell.angle_alpha   90.00
_cell.angle_beta   90.00
_cell.angle_gamma   90.00
#
_symmetry.space_group_name_H-M   'P 1'
#
loop_
_entity.id
_entity.type
_entity.pdbx_description
1 polymer ?
#
loop_
_entity_poly.entity_id
_entity_poly.type
_entity_poly.pdbx_seq_one_letter_code
_entity_poly.pdbx_strand_id
1 'polypeptide(L)'
;LIVDEAHHVINRNSKSHQIVEYFCESCDVAVFLSATPLQLGSGDLFSLLNLLLPDEFMDEAGFAAMAEPNQFINTAIRHVRNVSDANWQAQAAEELKQVCINEWARKAFSNNNLLAYWIDRLEKEAAEEK
;
A
#
# COMPACT_ATOMS: atom_id res chain seq x y z
N LEU A 1 19.63 7.12 -15.32
CA LEU A 1 20.05 6.87 -13.92
C LEU A 1 19.55 5.51 -13.47
N ILE A 2 20.41 4.68 -12.90
CA ILE A 2 20.01 3.45 -12.22
C ILE A 2 20.56 3.53 -10.79
N VAL A 3 19.66 3.38 -9.82
CA VAL A 3 19.99 3.35 -8.39
C VAL A 3 19.72 1.94 -7.86
N ASP A 4 20.78 1.20 -7.57
CA ASP A 4 20.67 -0.11 -6.94
C ASP A 4 20.59 0.07 -5.43
N GLU A 5 19.89 -0.85 -4.75
CA GLU A 5 19.61 -0.81 -3.31
C GLU A 5 19.03 0.54 -2.87
N ALA A 6 17.98 0.99 -3.59
CA ALA A 6 17.38 2.31 -3.43
C ALA A 6 16.91 2.63 -1.98
N HIS A 7 16.77 1.61 -1.12
CA HIS A 7 16.50 1.82 0.30
C HIS A 7 17.58 2.65 1.03
N HIS A 8 18.79 2.76 0.49
CA HIS A 8 19.85 3.60 1.06
C HIS A 8 19.64 5.10 0.81
N VAL A 9 18.77 5.48 -0.11
CA VAL A 9 18.50 6.89 -0.45
C VAL A 9 17.17 7.42 0.09
N ILE A 10 16.50 6.68 0.97
CA ILE A 10 15.22 7.07 1.59
C ILE A 10 15.35 8.29 2.49
N ASN A 11 16.45 8.41 3.25
CA ASN A 11 16.64 9.50 4.20
C ASN A 11 16.91 10.82 3.48
N ARG A 12 15.89 11.69 3.45
CA ARG A 12 15.93 13.02 2.80
C ARG A 12 17.06 13.93 3.27
N ASN A 13 17.52 13.76 4.50
CA ASN A 13 18.62 14.54 5.06
C ASN A 13 20.00 13.96 4.72
N SER A 14 20.07 12.83 4.03
CA SER A 14 21.34 12.23 3.64
C SER A 14 21.92 12.86 2.37
N LYS A 15 23.26 12.90 2.29
CA LYS A 15 23.93 13.34 1.07
C LYS A 15 23.61 12.45 -0.14
N SER A 16 23.41 11.16 0.11
CA SER A 16 23.04 10.20 -0.95
C SER A 16 21.69 10.54 -1.56
N HIS A 17 20.70 10.90 -0.74
CA HIS A 17 19.38 11.35 -1.22
C HIS A 17 19.51 12.60 -2.10
N GLN A 18 20.20 13.64 -1.62
CA GLN A 18 20.38 14.92 -2.34
C GLN A 18 21.11 14.74 -3.68
N ILE A 19 22.09 13.85 -3.73
CA ILE A 19 22.79 13.53 -4.97
C ILE A 19 21.86 12.83 -5.96
N VAL A 20 21.08 11.83 -5.50
CA VAL A 20 20.13 11.12 -6.38
C VAL A 20 19.03 12.04 -6.85
N GLU A 21 18.48 12.90 -5.99
CA GLU A 21 17.51 13.94 -6.35
C GLU A 21 18.01 14.82 -7.50
N TYR A 22 19.21 15.37 -7.38
CA TYR A 22 19.84 16.18 -8.43
C TYR A 22 19.96 15.43 -9.76
N PHE A 23 20.33 14.15 -9.72
CA PHE A 23 20.42 13.33 -10.94
C PHE A 23 19.05 12.96 -11.51
N CYS A 24 18.05 12.72 -10.66
CA CYS A 24 16.68 12.45 -11.12
C CYS A 24 16.10 13.65 -11.88
N GLU A 25 16.33 14.88 -11.40
CA GLU A 25 15.90 16.11 -12.08
C GLU A 25 16.58 16.34 -13.43
N SER A 26 17.78 15.78 -13.60
CA SER A 26 18.63 16.03 -14.77
C SER A 26 18.61 14.90 -15.82
N CYS A 27 18.00 13.74 -15.52
CA CYS A 27 18.02 12.59 -16.42
C CYS A 27 16.64 12.34 -17.07
N ASP A 28 16.64 11.82 -18.30
CA ASP A 28 15.40 11.47 -18.99
C ASP A 28 14.71 10.24 -18.41
N VAL A 29 15.46 9.36 -17.76
CA VAL A 29 14.93 8.11 -17.19
C VAL A 29 15.67 7.78 -15.89
N ALA A 30 14.91 7.48 -14.84
CA ALA A 30 15.43 6.93 -13.58
C ALA A 30 14.80 5.57 -13.27
N VAL A 31 15.63 4.62 -12.81
CA VAL A 31 15.20 3.28 -12.38
C VAL A 31 15.76 3.02 -11.00
N PHE A 32 14.89 2.71 -10.05
CA PHE A 32 15.26 2.33 -8.69
C PHE A 32 15.04 0.84 -8.49
N LEU A 33 16.07 0.14 -8.03
CA LEU A 33 16.06 -1.27 -7.72
C LEU A 33 16.11 -1.45 -6.20
N SER A 34 15.22 -2.28 -5.65
CA SER A 34 15.21 -2.62 -4.23
C SER A 34 14.73 -4.04 -4.03
N ALA A 35 15.41 -4.81 -3.20
CA ALA A 35 15.00 -6.17 -2.84
C ALA A 35 13.77 -6.20 -1.92
N THR A 36 13.50 -5.11 -1.19
CA THR A 36 12.51 -5.07 -0.11
C THR A 36 11.57 -3.85 -0.15
N PRO A 37 11.04 -3.47 -1.33
CA PRO A 37 10.23 -2.25 -1.44
C PRO A 37 8.93 -2.31 -0.61
N LEU A 38 8.39 -3.51 -0.37
CA LEU A 38 7.16 -3.73 0.40
C LEU A 38 7.37 -3.82 1.92
N GLN A 39 8.62 -3.90 2.39
CA GLN A 39 8.97 -3.87 3.81
C GLN A 39 9.19 -2.45 4.32
N LEU A 40 9.31 -1.51 3.42
CA LEU A 40 9.42 -0.09 3.72
C LEU A 40 8.07 0.41 4.29
N GLY A 41 8.15 1.28 5.29
CA GLY A 41 6.97 2.02 5.75
C GLY A 41 6.40 2.92 4.65
N SER A 42 5.18 3.40 4.81
CA SER A 42 4.53 4.28 3.83
C SER A 42 5.36 5.55 3.56
N GLY A 43 6.00 6.13 4.58
CA GLY A 43 6.87 7.29 4.44
C GLY A 43 8.16 7.00 3.65
N ASP A 44 8.74 5.82 3.84
CA ASP A 44 9.93 5.40 3.10
C ASP A 44 9.62 5.20 1.62
N LEU A 45 8.51 4.51 1.32
CA LEU A 45 8.05 4.32 -0.04
C LEU A 45 7.70 5.67 -0.69
N PHE A 46 7.03 6.56 0.05
CA PHE A 46 6.76 7.92 -0.41
C PHE A 46 8.04 8.67 -0.77
N SER A 47 9.09 8.58 0.06
CA SER A 47 10.37 9.22 -0.23
C SER A 47 10.99 8.77 -1.55
N LEU A 48 10.92 7.47 -1.87
CA LEU A 48 11.41 6.94 -3.14
C LEU A 48 10.54 7.37 -4.33
N LEU A 49 9.22 7.36 -4.18
CA LEU A 49 8.30 7.78 -5.23
C LEU A 49 8.39 9.28 -5.50
N ASN A 50 8.58 10.10 -4.47
CA ASN A 50 8.78 11.53 -4.62
C ASN A 50 10.09 11.86 -5.37
N LEU A 51 11.17 11.07 -5.22
CA LEU A 51 12.37 11.20 -6.04
C LEU A 51 12.15 10.88 -7.52
N LEU A 52 11.27 9.92 -7.83
CA LEU A 52 10.98 9.49 -9.21
C LEU A 52 9.97 10.40 -9.90
N LEU A 53 8.95 10.84 -9.19
CA LEU A 53 7.79 11.58 -9.70
C LEU A 53 7.41 12.68 -8.70
N PRO A 54 8.24 13.72 -8.52
CA PRO A 54 8.02 14.76 -7.52
C PRO A 54 6.68 15.50 -7.70
N ASP A 55 6.27 15.72 -8.94
CA ASP A 55 5.01 16.42 -9.26
C ASP A 55 3.77 15.62 -8.90
N GLU A 56 3.86 14.28 -8.89
CA GLU A 56 2.75 13.39 -8.58
C GLU A 56 2.67 13.04 -7.08
N PHE A 57 3.81 12.96 -6.41
CA PHE A 57 3.93 12.60 -5.00
C PHE A 57 4.41 13.79 -4.15
N MET A 58 3.63 14.87 -4.13
CA MET A 58 3.94 16.08 -3.37
C MET A 58 3.46 16.01 -1.92
N ASP A 59 2.40 15.27 -1.64
CA ASP A 59 1.73 15.22 -0.35
C ASP A 59 1.89 13.86 0.32
N GLU A 60 2.73 13.80 1.35
CA GLU A 60 2.97 12.58 2.14
C GLU A 60 1.72 12.12 2.90
N ALA A 61 0.91 13.06 3.41
CA ALA A 61 -0.30 12.74 4.13
C ALA A 61 -1.36 12.14 3.19
N GLY A 62 -1.50 12.70 1.99
CA GLY A 62 -2.35 12.15 0.94
C GLY A 62 -1.91 10.76 0.50
N PHE A 63 -0.59 10.54 0.34
CA PHE A 63 -0.05 9.22 0.04
C PHE A 63 -0.31 8.22 1.17
N ALA A 64 -0.12 8.62 2.42
CA ALA A 64 -0.39 7.77 3.57
C ALA A 64 -1.87 7.34 3.63
N ALA A 65 -2.80 8.28 3.39
CA ALA A 65 -4.23 7.98 3.31
C ALA A 65 -4.59 7.03 2.15
N MET A 66 -3.90 7.16 1.01
CA MET A 66 -4.02 6.24 -0.13
C MET A 66 -3.49 4.84 0.20
N ALA A 67 -2.41 4.75 0.97
CA ALA A 67 -1.77 3.49 1.33
C ALA A 67 -2.44 2.77 2.51
N GLU A 68 -3.16 3.51 3.37
CA GLU A 68 -3.80 2.98 4.58
C GLU A 68 -4.68 1.75 4.34
N PRO A 69 -5.54 1.66 3.29
CA PRO A 69 -6.38 0.49 3.06
C PRO A 69 -5.60 -0.82 2.90
N ASN A 70 -4.34 -0.76 2.46
CA ASN A 70 -3.52 -1.94 2.24
C ASN A 70 -3.26 -2.75 3.52
N GLN A 71 -3.20 -2.12 4.70
CA GLN A 71 -3.04 -2.82 5.96
C GLN A 71 -4.24 -3.74 6.24
N PHE A 72 -5.46 -3.28 6.00
CA PHE A 72 -6.68 -4.05 6.19
C PHE A 72 -6.78 -5.19 5.17
N ILE A 73 -6.47 -4.91 3.90
CA ILE A 73 -6.42 -5.94 2.84
C ILE A 73 -5.41 -7.03 3.18
N ASN A 74 -4.21 -6.66 3.62
CA ASN A 74 -3.17 -7.61 3.99
C ASN A 74 -3.55 -8.43 5.24
N THR A 75 -4.27 -7.82 6.20
CA THR A 75 -4.78 -8.52 7.37
C THR A 75 -5.89 -9.50 6.98
N ALA A 76 -6.83 -9.09 6.13
CA ALA A 76 -7.87 -9.97 5.58
C ALA A 76 -7.24 -11.19 4.86
N ILE A 77 -6.22 -10.98 4.03
CA ILE A 77 -5.48 -12.05 3.36
C ILE A 77 -4.83 -13.01 4.36
N ARG A 78 -4.30 -12.50 5.49
CA ARG A 78 -3.74 -13.37 6.54
C ARG A 78 -4.80 -14.24 7.19
N HIS A 79 -6.00 -13.71 7.46
CA HIS A 79 -7.12 -14.49 7.97
C HIS A 79 -7.53 -15.58 6.99
N VAL A 80 -7.70 -15.24 5.71
CA VAL A 80 -8.02 -16.23 4.65
C VAL A 80 -6.96 -17.33 4.52
N ARG A 81 -5.69 -17.05 4.79
CA ARG A 81 -4.62 -18.06 4.77
C ARG A 81 -4.57 -18.91 6.04
N ASN A 82 -5.13 -18.44 7.13
CA ASN A 82 -5.15 -19.14 8.43
C ASN A 82 -6.53 -19.78 8.66
N VAL A 83 -6.91 -20.70 7.80
CA VAL A 83 -8.20 -21.43 7.87
C VAL A 83 -8.35 -22.33 9.12
N SER A 84 -7.32 -22.45 9.95
CA SER A 84 -7.40 -23.17 11.22
C SER A 84 -8.16 -22.38 12.31
N ASP A 85 -8.34 -21.07 12.14
CA ASP A 85 -9.16 -20.25 13.02
C ASP A 85 -10.63 -20.37 12.58
N ALA A 86 -11.50 -20.86 13.48
CA ALA A 86 -12.92 -21.07 13.19
C ALA A 86 -13.70 -19.80 12.82
N ASN A 87 -13.13 -18.62 13.03
CA ASN A 87 -13.77 -17.34 12.72
C ASN A 87 -13.08 -16.56 11.60
N TRP A 88 -12.22 -17.20 10.82
CA TRP A 88 -11.41 -16.49 9.82
C TRP A 88 -12.25 -15.72 8.78
N GLN A 89 -13.41 -16.27 8.37
CA GLN A 89 -14.31 -15.60 7.41
C GLN A 89 -14.85 -14.29 7.98
N ALA A 90 -15.36 -14.32 9.21
CA ALA A 90 -15.89 -13.13 9.88
C ALA A 90 -14.80 -12.07 10.12
N GLN A 91 -13.61 -12.51 10.52
CA GLN A 91 -12.46 -11.62 10.72
C GLN A 91 -12.01 -10.99 9.38
N ALA A 92 -11.90 -11.77 8.33
CA ALA A 92 -11.56 -11.27 7.00
C ALA A 92 -12.60 -10.28 6.46
N ALA A 93 -13.90 -10.56 6.65
CA ALA A 93 -14.98 -9.66 6.25
C ALA A 93 -14.91 -8.32 6.99
N GLU A 94 -14.63 -8.35 8.30
CA GLU A 94 -14.52 -7.13 9.11
C GLU A 94 -13.35 -6.25 8.66
N GLU A 95 -12.21 -6.84 8.37
CA GLU A 95 -11.06 -6.11 7.83
C GLU A 95 -11.38 -5.48 6.46
N LEU A 96 -12.07 -6.19 5.57
CA LEU A 96 -12.48 -5.65 4.27
C LEU A 96 -13.50 -4.50 4.42
N LYS A 97 -14.35 -4.50 5.45
CA LYS A 97 -15.25 -3.37 5.74
C LYS A 97 -14.49 -2.11 6.12
N GLN A 98 -13.36 -2.24 6.84
CA GLN A 98 -12.50 -1.09 7.17
C GLN A 98 -11.96 -0.41 5.89
N VAL A 99 -11.68 -1.17 4.83
CA VAL A 99 -11.32 -0.60 3.52
C VAL A 99 -12.44 0.32 2.99
N CYS A 100 -13.71 -0.08 3.15
CA CYS A 100 -14.85 0.70 2.69
C CYS A 100 -15.06 2.02 3.47
N ILE A 101 -14.53 2.13 4.69
CA ILE A 101 -14.61 3.34 5.53
C ILE A 101 -13.60 4.38 5.07
N ASN A 102 -12.45 3.96 4.56
CA ASN A 102 -11.42 4.86 4.07
C ASN A 102 -11.94 5.71 2.90
N GLU A 103 -11.78 7.02 3.00
CA GLU A 103 -12.37 7.97 2.04
C GLU A 103 -11.75 7.85 0.65
N TRP A 104 -10.42 7.63 0.58
CA TRP A 104 -9.72 7.42 -0.67
C TRP A 104 -10.15 6.11 -1.34
N ALA A 105 -10.17 5.00 -0.58
CA ALA A 105 -10.59 3.70 -1.10
C ALA A 105 -12.03 3.72 -1.60
N ARG A 106 -12.93 4.40 -0.89
CA ARG A 106 -14.32 4.56 -1.31
C ARG A 106 -14.45 5.26 -2.66
N LYS A 107 -13.62 6.29 -2.92
CA LYS A 107 -13.57 6.98 -4.23
C LYS A 107 -12.95 6.09 -5.30
N ALA A 108 -11.81 5.48 -5.00
CA ALA A 108 -11.05 4.64 -5.93
C ALA A 108 -11.83 3.39 -6.37
N PHE A 109 -12.59 2.78 -5.45
CA PHE A 109 -13.37 1.56 -5.69
C PHE A 109 -14.86 1.81 -5.92
N SER A 110 -15.29 3.05 -6.11
CA SER A 110 -16.71 3.43 -6.28
C SER A 110 -17.44 2.64 -7.38
N ASN A 111 -16.73 2.26 -8.44
CA ASN A 111 -17.27 1.50 -9.57
C ASN A 111 -16.91 0.01 -9.53
N ASN A 112 -16.31 -0.46 -8.44
CA ASN A 112 -15.84 -1.84 -8.30
C ASN A 112 -16.67 -2.59 -7.25
N ASN A 113 -17.58 -3.45 -7.71
CA ASN A 113 -18.44 -4.26 -6.85
C ASN A 113 -17.72 -5.47 -6.23
N LEU A 114 -16.45 -5.70 -6.57
CA LEU A 114 -15.73 -6.91 -6.15
C LEU A 114 -15.51 -6.95 -4.63
N LEU A 115 -15.23 -5.79 -4.02
CA LEU A 115 -15.05 -5.69 -2.58
C LEU A 115 -16.34 -6.02 -1.83
N ALA A 116 -17.46 -5.42 -2.26
CA ALA A 116 -18.77 -5.70 -1.68
C ALA A 116 -19.18 -7.17 -1.85
N TYR A 117 -18.90 -7.76 -3.01
CA TYR A 117 -19.14 -9.17 -3.29
C TYR A 117 -18.39 -10.09 -2.33
N TRP A 118 -17.09 -9.84 -2.09
CA TRP A 118 -16.30 -10.68 -1.20
C TRP A 118 -16.71 -10.52 0.27
N ILE A 119 -17.08 -9.31 0.71
CA ILE A 119 -17.61 -9.10 2.06
C ILE A 119 -18.88 -9.91 2.26
N ASP A 120 -19.88 -9.77 1.36
CA ASP A 120 -21.15 -10.51 1.43
C ASP A 120 -20.95 -12.03 1.43
N ARG A 121 -20.04 -12.52 0.60
CA ARG A 121 -19.73 -13.96 0.51
C ARG A 121 -19.10 -14.48 1.81
N LEU A 122 -18.10 -13.79 2.36
CA LEU A 122 -17.45 -14.20 3.61
C LEU A 122 -18.43 -14.18 4.79
N GLU A 123 -19.34 -13.21 4.85
CA GLU A 123 -20.37 -13.14 5.89
C GLU A 123 -21.37 -14.29 5.80
N LYS A 124 -21.79 -14.68 4.60
CA LYS A 124 -22.67 -15.82 4.38
C LYS A 124 -22.02 -17.13 4.78
N GLU A 125 -20.77 -17.35 4.35
CA GLU A 125 -20.00 -18.54 4.73
C GLU A 125 -19.79 -18.62 6.26
N ALA A 126 -19.49 -17.49 6.93
CA ALA A 126 -19.37 -17.43 8.39
C ALA A 126 -20.69 -17.71 9.15
N ALA A 127 -21.83 -17.46 8.51
CA ALA A 127 -23.14 -17.74 9.11
C ALA A 127 -23.58 -19.20 8.95
N GLU A 128 -23.12 -19.88 7.89
CA GLU A 128 -23.44 -21.30 7.60
C GLU A 128 -22.63 -22.29 8.47
N GLU A 129 -21.46 -21.86 8.98
CA GLU A 129 -20.59 -22.69 9.83
C GLU A 129 -20.95 -22.64 11.34
N LYS A 130 -21.97 -21.90 11.73
CA LYS A 130 -22.50 -21.79 13.11
C LYS A 130 -23.68 -22.73 13.34
#